data_dbc3ba2157af6d38c072736fed549dd4
#
_entry.id   dbc3ba2157af6d38c072736fed549dd4
#
_cell.length_a   1.000
_cell.length_b   1.000
_cell.length_c   1.000
_cell.angle_alpha   90.00
_cell.angle_beta   90.00
_cell.angle_gamma   90.00
#
_symmetry.space_group_name_H-M   'P 1'
#
loop_
_entity.id
_entity.type
_entity.pdbx_description
1 polymer ?
#
loop_
_entity_poly.entity_id
_entity_poly.type
_entity_poly.pdbx_seq_one_letter_code
_entity_poly.pdbx_strand_id
1 'polypeptide(L)'
;MNINDFSRLFRRTVRDVSVGSATVRLKLSRIKAKKIRTLTHVSVENKTTAYTKCRLGINNGGTDFYLDELTTIAKDELCVSRSDILLGEGDVFFAELTGTTLSDVLIMTCIGWEVDL
;
A
#
# COMPACT_ATOMS: atom_id res chain seq x y z
N MET A 1 -7.92 30.70 -6.67
CA MET A 1 -6.86 29.94 -5.98
C MET A 1 -6.48 28.72 -6.83
N ASN A 2 -5.20 28.51 -7.02
CA ASN A 2 -4.72 27.38 -7.81
C ASN A 2 -4.66 26.13 -6.92
N ILE A 3 -5.15 25.01 -7.40
CA ILE A 3 -5.08 23.74 -6.66
C ILE A 3 -3.63 23.34 -6.34
N ASN A 4 -2.68 23.75 -7.16
CA ASN A 4 -1.27 23.50 -6.92
C ASN A 4 -0.73 24.15 -5.65
N ASP A 5 -1.41 25.16 -5.11
CA ASP A 5 -1.02 25.81 -3.86
C ASP A 5 -1.26 24.91 -2.66
N PHE A 6 -2.12 23.87 -2.78
CA PHE A 6 -2.52 22.99 -1.69
C PHE A 6 -2.15 21.54 -1.91
N SER A 7 -1.81 21.17 -3.13
CA SER A 7 -1.47 19.79 -3.47
C SER A 7 0.03 19.59 -3.56
N ARG A 8 0.49 18.46 -3.06
CA ARG A 8 1.90 18.06 -3.15
C ARG A 8 1.99 16.67 -3.74
N LEU A 9 3.08 16.44 -4.49
CA LEU A 9 3.40 15.09 -4.93
C LEU A 9 3.64 14.21 -3.70
N PHE A 10 3.00 13.06 -3.67
CA PHE A 10 3.26 12.01 -2.69
C PHE A 10 3.90 10.83 -3.41
N ARG A 11 5.05 10.40 -2.93
CA ARG A 11 5.73 9.21 -3.42
C ARG A 11 6.46 8.53 -2.28
N ARG A 12 6.15 7.26 -2.05
CA ARG A 12 6.75 6.51 -0.95
C ARG A 12 7.01 5.07 -1.39
N THR A 13 8.18 4.58 -1.06
CA THR A 13 8.52 3.16 -1.17
C THR A 13 8.69 2.59 0.23
N VAL A 14 7.96 1.51 0.50
CA VAL A 14 8.08 0.75 1.75
C VAL A 14 8.78 -0.56 1.41
N ARG A 15 9.91 -0.81 2.05
CA ARG A 15 10.69 -2.04 1.90
C ARG A 15 10.75 -2.75 3.24
N ASP A 16 10.45 -4.03 3.23
CA ASP A 16 10.55 -4.86 4.43
C ASP A 16 11.03 -6.26 4.06
N VAL A 17 11.44 -7.00 5.07
CA VAL A 17 11.91 -8.38 4.91
C VAL A 17 10.95 -9.28 5.67
N SER A 18 10.47 -10.35 5.00
CA SER A 18 9.55 -11.29 5.63
C SER A 18 10.22 -12.01 6.80
N VAL A 19 9.51 -12.08 7.91
CA VAL A 19 9.93 -12.84 9.11
C VAL A 19 9.37 -14.26 9.12
N GLY A 20 8.79 -14.71 7.99
CA GLY A 20 8.21 -16.04 7.86
C GLY A 20 6.84 -16.20 8.49
N SER A 21 6.18 -15.09 8.85
CA SER A 21 4.80 -15.12 9.34
C SER A 21 3.82 -15.50 8.23
N ALA A 22 2.64 -16.00 8.62
CA ALA A 22 1.59 -16.35 7.66
C ALA A 22 1.21 -15.16 6.79
N THR A 23 1.17 -13.96 7.37
CA THR A 23 0.92 -12.71 6.66
C THR A 23 1.94 -11.65 7.06
N VAL A 24 2.29 -10.78 6.10
CA VAL A 24 3.17 -9.63 6.34
C VAL A 24 2.46 -8.39 5.81
N ARG A 25 2.47 -7.30 6.57
CA ARG A 25 1.88 -6.02 6.13
C ARG A 25 2.95 -4.99 5.86
N LEU A 26 2.82 -4.34 4.72
CA LEU A 26 3.56 -3.13 4.38
C LEU A 26 2.57 -1.96 4.52
N LYS A 27 2.91 -0.97 5.36
CA LYS A 27 1.97 0.11 5.71
C LYS A 27 2.55 1.48 5.40
N LEU A 28 1.67 2.39 4.97
CA LEU A 28 1.96 3.81 4.95
C LEU A 28 1.60 4.42 6.32
N SER A 29 2.07 5.63 6.56
CA SER A 29 1.72 6.37 7.77
C SER A 29 0.23 6.73 7.77
N ARG A 30 -0.34 6.85 8.97
CA ARG A 30 -1.73 7.29 9.16
C ARG A 30 -1.91 8.69 8.62
N ILE A 31 -3.04 8.93 7.95
CA ILE A 31 -3.40 10.24 7.44
C ILE A 31 -3.78 11.15 8.62
N LYS A 32 -3.15 12.30 8.69
CA LYS A 32 -3.39 13.31 9.73
C LYS A 32 -4.69 14.07 9.47
N ALA A 33 -5.18 14.76 10.51
CA ALA A 33 -6.34 15.64 10.38
C ALA A 33 -6.12 16.68 9.28
N LYS A 34 -7.19 17.04 8.56
CA LYS A 34 -7.19 18.05 7.50
C LYS A 34 -6.25 17.71 6.34
N LYS A 35 -6.01 16.42 6.10
CA LYS A 35 -5.26 15.96 4.94
C LYS A 35 -6.06 14.93 4.16
N ILE A 36 -5.93 15.00 2.84
CA ILE A 36 -6.42 13.97 1.92
C ILE A 36 -5.26 13.52 1.07
N ARG A 37 -5.09 12.21 0.95
CA ARG A 37 -4.10 11.60 0.06
C ARG A 37 -4.81 10.79 -0.99
N THR A 38 -4.47 11.01 -2.25
CA THR A 38 -4.96 10.20 -3.36
C THR A 38 -3.80 9.40 -3.92
N LEU A 39 -3.90 8.09 -3.88
CA LEU A 39 -2.91 7.20 -4.50
C LEU A 39 -3.37 6.88 -5.91
N THR A 40 -2.61 7.29 -6.91
CA THR A 40 -2.90 7.03 -8.32
C THR A 40 -2.21 5.77 -8.82
N HIS A 41 -1.17 5.33 -8.11
CA HIS A 41 -0.45 4.11 -8.43
C HIS A 41 0.01 3.44 -7.15
N VAL A 42 -0.28 2.15 -7.05
CA VAL A 42 0.27 1.28 -6.00
C VAL A 42 0.77 0.01 -6.68
N SER A 43 2.00 -0.37 -6.40
CA SER A 43 2.53 -1.66 -6.83
C SER A 43 3.23 -2.35 -5.67
N VAL A 44 3.03 -3.66 -5.58
CA VAL A 44 3.60 -4.51 -4.53
C VAL A 44 4.28 -5.69 -5.21
N GLU A 45 5.49 -6.01 -4.76
CA GLU A 45 6.23 -7.14 -5.31
C GLU A 45 7.02 -7.88 -4.23
N ASN A 46 7.23 -9.17 -4.46
CA ASN A 46 8.17 -9.99 -3.72
C ASN A 46 9.38 -10.23 -4.63
N LYS A 47 10.52 -9.70 -4.26
CA LYS A 47 11.76 -9.77 -5.06
C LYS A 47 12.43 -11.13 -4.99
N THR A 48 12.02 -12.02 -4.10
CA THR A 48 12.78 -13.23 -3.77
C THR A 48 12.08 -14.50 -4.21
N THR A 49 10.78 -14.65 -3.90
CA THR A 49 10.02 -15.87 -4.20
C THR A 49 8.60 -15.57 -4.65
N ALA A 50 7.94 -16.57 -5.23
CA ALA A 50 6.50 -16.52 -5.46
C ALA A 50 5.76 -16.58 -4.12
N TYR A 51 4.52 -16.09 -4.07
CA TYR A 51 3.70 -16.13 -2.88
C TYR A 51 2.21 -16.26 -3.23
N THR A 52 1.39 -16.53 -2.21
CA THR A 52 0.02 -17.01 -2.43
C THR A 52 -0.97 -15.91 -2.75
N LYS A 53 -0.92 -14.79 -2.01
CA LYS A 53 -1.95 -13.76 -2.09
C LYS A 53 -1.42 -12.39 -1.67
N CYS A 54 -1.88 -11.35 -2.34
CA CYS A 54 -1.66 -9.96 -1.98
C CYS A 54 -2.99 -9.24 -1.94
N ARG A 55 -3.27 -8.55 -0.84
CA ARG A 55 -4.44 -7.68 -0.69
C ARG A 55 -3.99 -6.25 -0.46
N LEU A 56 -4.71 -5.32 -1.08
CA LEU A 56 -4.57 -3.90 -0.80
C LEU A 56 -5.77 -3.46 0.03
N GLY A 57 -5.55 -2.68 1.06
CA GLY A 57 -6.64 -2.27 1.94
C GLY A 57 -6.35 -1.03 2.74
N ILE A 58 -7.36 -0.63 3.51
CA ILE A 58 -7.31 0.53 4.40
C ILE A 58 -7.72 0.06 5.79
N ASN A 59 -6.94 0.44 6.80
CA ASN A 59 -7.32 0.26 8.19
C ASN A 59 -7.74 1.61 8.77
N ASN A 60 -8.92 1.67 9.36
CA ASN A 60 -9.38 2.84 10.07
C ASN A 60 -10.09 2.39 11.36
N GLY A 61 -9.64 2.94 12.48
CA GLY A 61 -10.24 2.62 13.78
C GLY A 61 -10.16 1.15 14.16
N GLY A 62 -9.15 0.43 13.69
CA GLY A 62 -8.95 -0.99 13.98
C GLY A 62 -9.71 -1.93 13.05
N THR A 63 -10.43 -1.41 12.06
CA THR A 63 -11.15 -2.22 11.07
C THR A 63 -10.44 -2.18 9.73
N ASP A 64 -10.28 -3.35 9.09
CA ASP A 64 -9.69 -3.48 7.78
C ASP A 64 -10.76 -3.45 6.69
N PHE A 65 -10.51 -2.64 5.65
CA PHE A 65 -11.35 -2.58 4.45
C PHE A 65 -10.48 -2.95 3.26
N TYR A 66 -10.74 -4.09 2.63
CA TYR A 66 -9.95 -4.56 1.48
C TYR A 66 -10.51 -4.00 0.18
N LEU A 67 -9.60 -3.57 -0.70
CA LEU A 67 -9.93 -2.91 -1.97
C LEU A 67 -9.60 -3.78 -3.18
N ASP A 68 -8.48 -4.48 -3.13
CA ASP A 68 -7.98 -5.30 -4.24
C ASP A 68 -7.36 -6.58 -3.71
N GLU A 69 -7.39 -7.63 -4.54
CA GLU A 69 -6.77 -8.91 -4.22
C GLU A 69 -6.22 -9.54 -5.48
N LEU A 70 -5.02 -10.12 -5.37
CA LEU A 70 -4.40 -10.95 -6.39
C LEU A 70 -3.93 -12.24 -5.74
N THR A 71 -4.10 -13.37 -6.42
CA THR A 71 -3.68 -14.68 -5.93
C THR A 71 -2.68 -15.33 -6.88
N THR A 72 -1.88 -16.27 -6.36
CA THR A 72 -0.88 -17.02 -7.14
C THR A 72 0.07 -16.07 -7.87
N ILE A 73 0.90 -15.39 -7.09
CA ILE A 73 1.75 -14.31 -7.57
C ILE A 73 3.18 -14.83 -7.73
N ALA A 74 3.76 -14.61 -8.92
CA ALA A 74 5.13 -15.02 -9.21
C ALA A 74 6.14 -14.05 -8.55
N LYS A 75 7.39 -14.50 -8.44
CA LYS A 75 8.51 -13.64 -8.09
C LYS A 75 8.57 -12.44 -9.05
N ASP A 76 8.77 -11.24 -8.50
CA ASP A 76 8.85 -9.98 -9.24
C ASP A 76 7.56 -9.58 -9.96
N GLU A 77 6.50 -10.34 -9.86
CA GLU A 77 5.20 -9.94 -10.40
C GLU A 77 4.61 -8.81 -9.56
N LEU A 78 4.11 -7.76 -10.23
CA LEU A 78 3.51 -6.62 -9.55
C LEU A 78 2.03 -6.85 -9.28
N CYS A 79 1.63 -6.70 -8.01
CA CYS A 79 0.24 -6.54 -7.63
C CYS A 79 -0.05 -5.04 -7.68
N VAL A 80 -0.91 -4.61 -8.61
CA VAL A 80 -1.15 -3.20 -8.90
C VAL A 80 -2.58 -2.84 -8.55
N SER A 81 -2.79 -1.65 -7.97
CA SER A 81 -4.13 -1.13 -7.73
C SER A 81 -4.86 -0.90 -9.05
N ARG A 82 -6.15 -1.30 -9.12
CA ARG A 82 -6.97 -1.18 -10.34
C ARG A 82 -7.63 0.18 -10.47
N SER A 83 -7.66 0.96 -9.41
CA SER A 83 -8.26 2.30 -9.41
C SER A 83 -7.51 3.19 -8.44
N ASP A 84 -7.77 4.50 -8.53
CA ASP A 84 -7.25 5.46 -7.57
C ASP A 84 -7.83 5.17 -6.18
N ILE A 85 -7.02 5.44 -5.15
CA ILE A 85 -7.39 5.19 -3.76
C ILE A 85 -7.39 6.51 -3.02
N LEU A 86 -8.54 6.89 -2.47
CA LEU A 86 -8.72 8.12 -1.73
C LEU A 86 -8.64 7.84 -0.23
N LEU A 87 -7.75 8.53 0.45
CA LEU A 87 -7.49 8.34 1.88
C LEU A 87 -7.74 9.64 2.63
N GLY A 88 -8.49 9.55 3.73
CA GLY A 88 -8.76 10.66 4.62
C GLY A 88 -8.24 10.44 6.02
N GLU A 89 -8.60 11.34 6.93
CA GLU A 89 -8.14 11.33 8.32
C GLU A 89 -8.31 9.96 8.98
N GLY A 90 -7.24 9.50 9.61
CA GLY A 90 -7.24 8.24 10.35
C GLY A 90 -6.99 7.00 9.51
N ASP A 91 -7.02 7.13 8.19
CA ASP A 91 -6.78 5.98 7.30
C ASP A 91 -5.31 5.57 7.29
N VAL A 92 -5.07 4.26 7.32
CA VAL A 92 -3.76 3.65 7.12
C VAL A 92 -3.86 2.72 5.92
N PHE A 93 -3.22 3.08 4.82
CA PHE A 93 -3.16 2.21 3.65
C PHE A 93 -2.13 1.11 3.88
N PHE A 94 -2.48 -0.13 3.49
CA PHE A 94 -1.58 -1.26 3.64
C PHE A 94 -1.68 -2.23 2.47
N ALA A 95 -0.61 -3.00 2.27
CA ALA A 95 -0.61 -4.22 1.48
C ALA A 95 -0.37 -5.39 2.42
N GLU A 96 -1.15 -6.46 2.27
CA GLU A 96 -1.03 -7.67 3.06
C GLU A 96 -0.62 -8.83 2.14
N LEU A 97 0.55 -9.41 2.41
CA LEU A 97 1.09 -10.50 1.63
C LEU A 97 1.00 -11.79 2.43
N THR A 98 0.41 -12.83 1.82
CA THR A 98 0.23 -14.15 2.43
C THR A 98 1.10 -15.17 1.72
N GLY A 99 1.76 -16.03 2.48
CA GLY A 99 2.56 -17.13 1.94
C GLY A 99 3.97 -16.72 1.50
N THR A 100 4.49 -15.63 2.05
CA THR A 100 5.89 -15.25 1.82
C THR A 100 6.82 -16.15 2.64
N THR A 101 8.07 -16.26 2.19
CA THR A 101 9.09 -17.09 2.82
C THR A 101 10.01 -16.21 3.69
N LEU A 102 10.57 -16.78 4.75
CA LEU A 102 11.53 -16.09 5.61
C LEU A 102 12.64 -15.45 4.75
N SER A 103 12.95 -14.21 5.06
CA SER A 103 13.96 -13.38 4.38
C SER A 103 13.57 -12.85 3.00
N ASP A 104 12.35 -13.08 2.53
CA ASP A 104 11.87 -12.48 1.28
C ASP A 104 11.90 -10.95 1.37
N VAL A 105 12.38 -10.31 0.32
CA VAL A 105 12.39 -8.85 0.19
C VAL A 105 11.09 -8.38 -0.44
N LEU A 106 10.31 -7.61 0.31
CA LEU A 106 8.99 -7.15 -0.08
C LEU A 106 9.02 -5.63 -0.28
N ILE A 107 8.45 -5.16 -1.38
CA ILE A 107 8.48 -3.73 -1.73
C ILE A 107 7.08 -3.28 -2.13
N MET A 108 6.62 -2.17 -1.55
CA MET A 108 5.41 -1.48 -1.96
C MET A 108 5.78 -0.06 -2.40
N THR A 109 5.37 0.30 -3.60
CA THR A 109 5.58 1.64 -4.16
C THR A 109 4.24 2.33 -4.32
N CYS A 110 4.11 3.53 -3.75
CA CYS A 110 2.88 4.32 -3.80
C CYS A 110 3.19 5.70 -4.36
N ILE A 111 2.39 6.14 -5.33
CA ILE A 111 2.52 7.45 -5.97
C ILE A 111 1.16 8.11 -6.01
N GLY A 112 1.12 9.40 -5.74
CA GLY A 112 -0.13 10.16 -5.78
C GLY A 112 0.06 11.61 -5.36
N TRP A 113 -0.96 12.14 -4.71
CA TRP A 113 -1.01 13.53 -4.29
C TRP A 113 -1.54 13.65 -2.87
N GLU A 114 -1.07 14.66 -2.16
CA GLU A 114 -1.64 15.07 -0.88
C GLU A 114 -2.20 16.49 -1.00
N VAL A 115 -3.33 16.72 -0.36
CA VAL A 115 -3.96 18.03 -0.26
C VAL A 115 -4.19 18.35 1.20
N ASP A 116 -3.83 19.56 1.61
CA ASP A 116 -4.17 20.10 2.93
C ASP A 116 -5.49 20.86 2.83
N LEU A 117 -6.41 20.55 3.71
CA LEU A 117 -7.73 21.20 3.75
C LEU A 117 -7.73 22.44 4.62
#